data_fe66b63986a33e21ab8e0e2bcb6b0838
#
_entry.id   fe66b63986a33e21ab8e0e2bcb6b0838
#
_cell.length_a   1.000
_cell.length_b   1.000
_cell.length_c   1.000
_cell.angle_alpha   90.00
_cell.angle_beta   90.00
_cell.angle_gamma   90.00
#
_symmetry.space_group_name_H-M   'P 1'
#
loop_
_entity.id
_entity.type
_entity.pdbx_description
1 polymer ?
#
loop_
_entity_poly.entity_id
_entity_poly.type
_entity_poly.pdbx_seq_one_letter_code
_entity_poly.pdbx_strand_id
1 'polypeptide(L)'
;MPALSSTMTEGKIVSWVKSPGEKVSKGETVLVVESDKADMDVESFYDGYLAVILVEAGQEAPVGEAIAYIAETEEEIELAKAQGKTAAVAPSKPLETPEIAPPPVSIPVAAVKDNGRLVASPRAKKLAKELKVDLKTLVGSGPHGRITAEDVEKATGKVSTAPAPVITPPQPVSVPVAAPKAPIPTSAPVGRTVPLTTLQKAVAQNMSVSLQVPTFQVGYTITTDPLDQLYQQLKSKGVTMTALLAKAVANTLAKHPIVNASYSDAGIQYHGAINVAVAVAMPDGGLITPVLRSANQMDIYSLSRSWKDLVDRARSKQLQPEEYNSGTFTISNLGMFGVDRFTAILPPNQGAILAVGASHPQIVVNKDGLFGVQKQMTVNLTSDHRVIYGADAASFLQDLAKLIETEVQSLTM
;
A
#
# COMPACT_ATOMS: atom_id res chain seq x y z
N MET A 1 -4.55 30.87 -11.34
CA MET A 1 -5.23 29.62 -11.74
C MET A 1 -6.00 29.07 -10.54
N PRO A 2 -7.34 29.01 -10.57
CA PRO A 2 -8.12 28.45 -9.46
C PRO A 2 -7.98 26.91 -9.40
N ALA A 3 -8.09 26.34 -8.18
CA ALA A 3 -8.17 24.90 -7.98
C ALA A 3 -9.59 24.43 -8.31
N LEU A 4 -9.79 23.81 -9.47
CA LEU A 4 -11.10 23.31 -9.89
C LEU A 4 -11.38 21.88 -9.39
N SER A 5 -10.36 21.19 -8.88
CA SER A 5 -10.51 19.92 -8.17
C SER A 5 -9.46 19.79 -7.06
N SER A 6 -9.74 18.94 -6.06
CA SER A 6 -8.85 18.73 -4.91
C SER A 6 -7.51 18.03 -5.25
N THR A 7 -7.37 17.49 -6.45
CA THR A 7 -6.17 16.79 -6.93
C THR A 7 -5.45 17.55 -8.04
N MET A 8 -5.94 18.72 -8.44
CA MET A 8 -5.39 19.52 -9.54
C MET A 8 -4.15 20.28 -9.06
N THR A 9 -3.00 20.04 -9.69
CA THR A 9 -1.75 20.76 -9.45
C THR A 9 -1.46 21.80 -10.52
N GLU A 10 -1.96 21.60 -11.73
CA GLU A 10 -1.83 22.47 -12.90
C GLU A 10 -3.07 22.35 -13.79
N GLY A 11 -3.35 23.33 -14.63
CA GLY A 11 -4.45 23.33 -15.57
C GLY A 11 -4.06 23.99 -16.89
N LYS A 12 -4.57 23.46 -18.00
CA LYS A 12 -4.36 24.01 -19.34
C LYS A 12 -5.51 24.92 -19.73
N ILE A 13 -5.21 26.14 -20.15
CA ILE A 13 -6.22 27.08 -20.63
C ILE A 13 -6.63 26.68 -22.06
N VAL A 14 -7.87 26.25 -22.22
CA VAL A 14 -8.41 25.85 -23.52
C VAL A 14 -8.72 27.10 -24.37
N SER A 15 -9.47 28.02 -23.80
CA SER A 15 -9.87 29.25 -24.46
C SER A 15 -10.23 30.35 -23.46
N TRP A 16 -10.03 31.58 -23.85
CA TRP A 16 -10.56 32.75 -23.15
C TRP A 16 -11.91 33.13 -23.79
N VAL A 17 -12.95 33.24 -22.96
CA VAL A 17 -14.30 33.64 -23.39
C VAL A 17 -14.40 35.15 -23.50
N LYS A 18 -13.59 35.87 -22.69
CA LYS A 18 -13.49 37.33 -22.67
C LYS A 18 -12.16 37.82 -23.20
N SER A 19 -12.19 38.98 -23.88
CA SER A 19 -11.00 39.65 -24.40
C SER A 19 -10.50 40.75 -23.47
N PRO A 20 -9.17 41.07 -23.47
CA PRO A 20 -8.65 42.18 -22.69
C PRO A 20 -9.39 43.49 -22.97
N GLY A 21 -9.85 44.19 -21.94
CA GLY A 21 -10.66 45.37 -21.98
C GLY A 21 -12.16 45.15 -21.89
N GLU A 22 -12.65 43.89 -21.93
CA GLU A 22 -14.07 43.60 -21.80
C GLU A 22 -14.52 43.60 -20.32
N LYS A 23 -15.75 44.06 -20.14
CA LYS A 23 -16.39 44.02 -18.82
C LYS A 23 -16.80 42.60 -18.44
N VAL A 24 -16.52 42.25 -17.20
CA VAL A 24 -16.80 40.95 -16.61
C VAL A 24 -17.67 41.17 -15.37
N SER A 25 -18.75 40.41 -15.27
CA SER A 25 -19.63 40.41 -14.10
C SER A 25 -19.33 39.22 -13.21
N LYS A 26 -19.61 39.35 -11.92
CA LYS A 26 -19.47 38.24 -10.98
C LYS A 26 -20.38 37.07 -11.38
N GLY A 27 -19.78 35.84 -11.44
CA GLY A 27 -20.47 34.63 -11.90
C GLY A 27 -20.50 34.46 -13.42
N GLU A 28 -19.84 35.33 -14.18
CA GLU A 28 -19.72 35.23 -15.65
C GLU A 28 -18.49 34.40 -16.01
N THR A 29 -18.61 33.46 -16.97
CA THR A 29 -17.51 32.63 -17.46
C THR A 29 -16.49 33.49 -18.18
N VAL A 30 -15.23 33.44 -17.72
CA VAL A 30 -14.11 34.23 -18.26
C VAL A 30 -13.20 33.39 -19.15
N LEU A 31 -12.98 32.15 -18.78
CA LEU A 31 -12.11 31.21 -19.52
C LEU A 31 -12.56 29.76 -19.28
N VAL A 32 -12.12 28.86 -20.17
CA VAL A 32 -12.31 27.42 -20.08
C VAL A 32 -10.95 26.77 -19.80
N VAL A 33 -10.88 25.93 -18.79
CA VAL A 33 -9.70 25.19 -18.36
C VAL A 33 -9.91 23.70 -18.55
N GLU A 34 -9.02 23.04 -19.24
CA GLU A 34 -8.94 21.58 -19.30
C GLU A 34 -8.25 21.05 -18.04
N SER A 35 -8.98 20.27 -17.25
CA SER A 35 -8.41 19.45 -16.19
C SER A 35 -8.28 18.00 -16.70
N ASP A 36 -7.54 17.17 -15.98
CA ASP A 36 -7.28 15.74 -16.31
C ASP A 36 -8.54 14.92 -16.71
N LYS A 37 -9.75 15.45 -16.48
CA LYS A 37 -11.00 14.70 -16.68
C LYS A 37 -12.08 15.40 -17.52
N ALA A 38 -12.07 16.71 -17.62
CA ALA A 38 -13.09 17.48 -18.37
C ALA A 38 -12.69 18.95 -18.53
N ASP A 39 -13.27 19.61 -19.54
CA ASP A 39 -13.25 21.05 -19.68
C ASP A 39 -14.17 21.68 -18.64
N MET A 40 -13.68 22.67 -17.91
CA MET A 40 -14.41 23.35 -16.84
C MET A 40 -14.41 24.85 -17.08
N ASP A 41 -15.61 25.43 -16.93
CA ASP A 41 -15.79 26.88 -17.01
C ASP A 41 -15.29 27.54 -15.73
N VAL A 42 -14.49 28.59 -15.86
CA VAL A 42 -14.03 29.42 -14.76
C VAL A 42 -14.79 30.73 -14.75
N GLU A 43 -15.56 30.91 -13.69
CA GLU A 43 -16.36 32.13 -13.48
C GLU A 43 -15.57 33.18 -12.72
N SER A 44 -15.87 34.47 -13.00
CA SER A 44 -15.29 35.57 -12.22
C SER A 44 -15.90 35.67 -10.83
N PHE A 45 -15.06 35.87 -9.83
CA PHE A 45 -15.50 36.13 -8.45
C PHE A 45 -15.83 37.59 -8.18
N TYR A 46 -15.46 38.50 -9.10
CA TYR A 46 -15.60 39.95 -8.95
C TYR A 46 -16.16 40.59 -10.23
N ASP A 47 -16.84 41.72 -10.05
CA ASP A 47 -17.19 42.62 -11.14
C ASP A 47 -15.97 43.45 -11.52
N GLY A 48 -15.74 43.72 -12.82
CA GLY A 48 -14.60 44.53 -13.28
C GLY A 48 -14.36 44.43 -14.78
N TYR A 49 -13.14 44.72 -15.19
CA TYR A 49 -12.68 44.63 -16.56
C TYR A 49 -11.47 43.69 -16.64
N LEU A 50 -11.47 42.78 -17.62
CA LEU A 50 -10.29 41.92 -17.85
C LEU A 50 -9.13 42.78 -18.38
N ALA A 51 -8.18 43.12 -17.53
CA ALA A 51 -7.14 44.12 -17.85
C ALA A 51 -6.03 43.52 -18.72
N VAL A 52 -5.50 42.36 -18.33
CA VAL A 52 -4.40 41.71 -19.05
C VAL A 52 -4.47 40.18 -18.85
N ILE A 53 -4.19 39.45 -19.91
CA ILE A 53 -4.00 37.98 -19.90
C ILE A 53 -2.49 37.74 -19.79
N LEU A 54 -2.09 36.95 -18.78
CA LEU A 54 -0.70 36.58 -18.52
C LEU A 54 -0.35 35.23 -19.14
N VAL A 55 -1.32 34.31 -19.21
CA VAL A 55 -1.18 32.97 -19.77
C VAL A 55 -2.13 32.83 -20.93
N GLU A 56 -1.61 32.58 -22.12
CA GLU A 56 -2.40 32.50 -23.34
C GLU A 56 -3.15 31.17 -23.46
N ALA A 57 -4.18 31.13 -24.31
CA ALA A 57 -4.88 29.89 -24.65
C ALA A 57 -3.91 28.83 -25.20
N GLY A 58 -4.03 27.60 -24.75
CA GLY A 58 -3.15 26.48 -25.08
C GLY A 58 -1.97 26.30 -24.14
N GLN A 59 -1.73 27.21 -23.18
CA GLN A 59 -0.66 27.12 -22.20
C GLN A 59 -1.16 26.51 -20.87
N GLU A 60 -0.24 25.91 -20.12
CA GLU A 60 -0.48 25.34 -18.80
C GLU A 60 -0.03 26.30 -17.70
N ALA A 61 -0.78 26.37 -16.61
CA ALA A 61 -0.43 27.18 -15.44
C ALA A 61 -0.67 26.38 -14.16
N PRO A 62 0.26 26.41 -13.18
CA PRO A 62 0.08 25.77 -11.88
C PRO A 62 -1.03 26.44 -11.07
N VAL A 63 -1.70 25.65 -10.24
CA VAL A 63 -2.75 26.14 -9.34
C VAL A 63 -2.17 27.16 -8.36
N GLY A 64 -2.85 28.29 -8.20
CA GLY A 64 -2.41 29.41 -7.38
C GLY A 64 -1.60 30.48 -8.12
N GLU A 65 -1.17 30.25 -9.36
CA GLU A 65 -0.50 31.25 -10.18
C GLU A 65 -1.48 32.25 -10.81
N ALA A 66 -1.05 33.51 -10.95
CA ALA A 66 -1.85 34.53 -11.59
C ALA A 66 -1.90 34.29 -13.10
N ILE A 67 -3.11 34.12 -13.67
CA ILE A 67 -3.32 33.84 -15.10
C ILE A 67 -3.84 35.08 -15.86
N ALA A 68 -4.48 36.01 -15.14
CA ALA A 68 -4.96 37.30 -15.65
C ALA A 68 -5.18 38.27 -14.50
N TYR A 69 -5.28 39.56 -14.82
CA TYR A 69 -5.69 40.61 -13.89
C TYR A 69 -7.06 41.18 -14.27
N ILE A 70 -7.89 41.42 -13.27
CA ILE A 70 -9.17 42.12 -13.40
C ILE A 70 -8.99 43.48 -12.70
N ALA A 71 -9.33 44.57 -13.38
CA ALA A 71 -9.36 45.93 -12.85
C ALA A 71 -10.78 46.32 -12.47
N GLU A 72 -10.97 47.09 -11.41
CA GLU A 72 -12.30 47.57 -10.98
C GLU A 72 -12.82 48.70 -11.86
N THR A 73 -11.90 49.50 -12.45
CA THR A 73 -12.22 50.64 -13.29
C THR A 73 -11.44 50.60 -14.58
N GLU A 74 -11.96 51.28 -15.65
CA GLU A 74 -11.27 51.39 -16.95
C GLU A 74 -9.91 52.09 -16.84
N GLU A 75 -9.75 53.04 -15.91
CA GLU A 75 -8.49 53.78 -15.70
C GLU A 75 -7.38 52.90 -15.10
N GLU A 76 -7.72 51.85 -14.37
CA GLU A 76 -6.78 50.92 -13.76
C GLU A 76 -6.24 49.85 -14.75
N ILE A 77 -6.87 49.72 -15.93
CA ILE A 77 -6.39 48.78 -16.99
C ILE A 77 -4.95 49.09 -17.41
N GLU A 78 -4.61 50.38 -17.50
CA GLU A 78 -3.25 50.84 -17.89
C GLU A 78 -2.22 50.48 -16.79
N LEU A 79 -2.59 50.61 -15.53
CA LEU A 79 -1.74 50.23 -14.38
C LEU A 79 -1.53 48.71 -14.30
N ALA A 80 -2.58 47.95 -14.55
CA ALA A 80 -2.51 46.48 -14.53
C ALA A 80 -1.66 45.95 -15.74
N LYS A 81 -1.74 46.59 -16.90
CA LYS A 81 -0.86 46.31 -18.06
C LYS A 81 0.62 46.57 -17.75
N ALA A 82 0.93 47.62 -16.98
CA ALA A 82 2.31 47.93 -16.55
C ALA A 82 2.85 46.89 -15.59
N GLN A 83 2.03 46.39 -14.64
CA GLN A 83 2.40 45.34 -13.73
C GLN A 83 2.55 43.97 -14.43
N GLY A 84 1.69 43.64 -15.38
CA GLY A 84 1.76 42.42 -16.19
C GLY A 84 3.05 42.34 -17.04
N LYS A 85 3.57 43.46 -17.53
CA LYS A 85 4.85 43.51 -18.27
C LYS A 85 6.07 43.24 -17.37
N THR A 86 5.99 43.56 -16.08
CA THR A 86 7.09 43.34 -15.14
C THR A 86 7.15 41.85 -14.65
N ALA A 87 6.03 41.15 -14.69
CA ALA A 87 5.95 39.73 -14.32
C ALA A 87 6.43 38.77 -15.43
N ALA A 88 6.42 39.22 -16.69
CA ALA A 88 6.79 38.41 -17.86
C ALA A 88 8.30 38.28 -18.10
N VAL A 89 9.17 38.87 -17.31
CA VAL A 89 10.63 38.94 -17.53
C VAL A 89 11.47 38.33 -16.41
N ALA A 90 10.94 37.38 -15.64
CA ALA A 90 11.77 36.60 -14.75
C ALA A 90 11.55 35.09 -15.01
N PRO A 91 12.58 34.37 -15.50
CA PRO A 91 12.49 32.91 -15.45
C PRO A 91 12.50 32.49 -14.00
N SER A 92 11.38 32.00 -13.52
CA SER A 92 11.25 31.41 -12.18
C SER A 92 12.16 30.19 -12.08
N LYS A 93 13.27 30.35 -11.35
CA LYS A 93 13.98 29.24 -10.76
C LYS A 93 12.97 28.40 -9.97
N PRO A 94 13.00 27.08 -10.07
CA PRO A 94 12.15 26.25 -9.20
C PRO A 94 12.40 26.64 -7.75
N LEU A 95 11.35 27.01 -7.02
CA LEU A 95 11.41 27.04 -5.56
C LEU A 95 11.63 25.59 -5.12
N GLU A 96 12.85 25.32 -4.70
CA GLU A 96 13.15 24.16 -3.90
C GLU A 96 12.21 24.17 -2.68
N THR A 97 11.37 23.18 -2.61
CA THR A 97 10.65 22.82 -1.39
C THR A 97 11.68 22.75 -0.27
N PRO A 98 11.51 23.42 0.86
CA PRO A 98 12.40 23.18 1.99
C PRO A 98 12.17 21.75 2.45
N GLU A 99 13.06 20.87 2.04
CA GLU A 99 13.28 19.58 2.64
C GLU A 99 13.64 19.86 4.11
N ILE A 100 12.72 19.57 5.00
CA ILE A 100 13.00 19.57 6.44
C ILE A 100 13.93 18.39 6.68
N ALA A 101 15.20 18.62 6.48
CA ALA A 101 16.23 17.74 7.00
C ALA A 101 16.08 17.73 8.53
N PRO A 102 16.02 16.56 9.17
CA PRO A 102 16.11 16.50 10.62
C PRO A 102 17.43 17.17 11.02
N PRO A 103 17.44 18.00 12.07
CA PRO A 103 18.65 18.68 12.50
C PRO A 103 19.72 17.63 12.77
N PRO A 104 20.96 17.83 12.28
CA PRO A 104 22.05 16.98 12.69
C PRO A 104 22.23 17.20 14.18
N VAL A 105 21.93 16.18 14.96
CA VAL A 105 22.32 16.15 16.37
C VAL A 105 23.84 16.03 16.38
N SER A 106 24.50 17.14 16.25
CA SER A 106 25.91 17.26 16.60
C SER A 106 25.98 17.19 18.12
N ILE A 107 26.08 15.98 18.61
CA ILE A 107 26.58 15.80 19.97
C ILE A 107 28.08 16.20 19.90
N PRO A 108 28.50 17.24 20.60
CA PRO A 108 29.94 17.48 20.72
C PRO A 108 30.50 16.23 21.41
N VAL A 109 31.34 15.50 20.71
CA VAL A 109 32.20 14.52 21.35
C VAL A 109 33.15 15.32 22.21
N ALA A 110 32.74 15.57 23.45
CA ALA A 110 33.68 15.96 24.49
C ALA A 110 34.70 14.85 24.58
N ALA A 111 35.94 15.16 24.25
CA ALA A 111 37.05 14.29 24.49
C ALA A 111 37.07 14.01 26.00
N VAL A 112 36.50 12.88 26.35
CA VAL A 112 36.67 12.32 27.68
C VAL A 112 38.13 11.88 27.75
N LYS A 113 38.91 12.66 28.43
CA LYS A 113 40.20 12.26 28.95
C LYS A 113 39.93 11.11 29.90
N ASP A 114 40.00 9.90 29.39
CA ASP A 114 39.81 8.73 30.19
C ASP A 114 41.12 8.39 30.90
N ASN A 115 41.01 8.26 32.20
CA ASN A 115 42.05 7.84 33.11
C ASN A 115 42.52 6.43 32.71
N GLY A 116 43.52 6.28 31.84
CA GLY A 116 44.48 5.16 31.71
C GLY A 116 43.97 3.71 31.89
N ARG A 117 42.70 3.42 31.84
CA ARG A 117 42.14 2.07 32.00
C ARG A 117 41.93 1.43 30.65
N LEU A 118 42.87 0.58 30.26
CA LEU A 118 42.76 -0.28 29.05
C LEU A 118 41.52 -1.18 29.16
N VAL A 119 40.55 -0.96 28.29
CA VAL A 119 39.33 -1.78 28.20
C VAL A 119 39.59 -2.84 27.13
N ALA A 120 39.90 -4.06 27.53
CA ALA A 120 40.09 -5.21 26.64
C ALA A 120 39.12 -6.34 27.01
N SER A 121 38.64 -7.07 26.00
CA SER A 121 37.76 -8.23 26.23
C SER A 121 38.47 -9.34 27.00
N PRO A 122 37.77 -10.18 27.79
CA PRO A 122 38.38 -11.29 28.53
C PRO A 122 39.18 -12.23 27.61
N ARG A 123 38.68 -12.45 26.39
CA ARG A 123 39.37 -13.27 25.38
C ARG A 123 40.63 -12.61 24.82
N ALA A 124 40.58 -11.28 24.59
CA ALA A 124 41.75 -10.52 24.16
C ALA A 124 42.86 -10.53 25.23
N LYS A 125 42.51 -10.42 26.51
CA LYS A 125 43.48 -10.50 27.63
C LYS A 125 44.17 -11.84 27.72
N LYS A 126 43.40 -12.95 27.51
CA LYS A 126 43.93 -14.31 27.54
C LYS A 126 44.89 -14.53 26.37
N LEU A 127 44.49 -14.11 25.17
CA LEU A 127 45.27 -14.26 23.95
C LEU A 127 46.54 -13.41 23.95
N ALA A 128 46.45 -12.16 24.46
CA ALA A 128 47.62 -11.31 24.61
C ALA A 128 48.66 -11.86 25.59
N LYS A 129 48.21 -12.56 26.64
CA LYS A 129 49.09 -13.26 27.60
C LYS A 129 49.74 -14.47 26.97
N GLU A 130 49.04 -15.23 26.16
CA GLU A 130 49.57 -16.40 25.42
C GLU A 130 50.58 -15.99 24.35
N LEU A 131 50.31 -14.92 23.61
CA LEU A 131 51.14 -14.45 22.51
C LEU A 131 52.17 -13.39 22.91
N LYS A 132 52.28 -13.06 24.23
CA LYS A 132 53.20 -12.07 24.81
C LYS A 132 53.11 -10.68 24.14
N VAL A 133 51.89 -10.24 23.81
CA VAL A 133 51.60 -8.95 23.18
C VAL A 133 51.18 -7.94 24.25
N ASP A 134 51.80 -6.76 24.25
CA ASP A 134 51.44 -5.70 25.18
C ASP A 134 50.12 -5.00 24.69
N LEU A 135 49.05 -5.14 25.46
CA LEU A 135 47.78 -4.52 25.17
C LEU A 135 47.79 -3.00 25.13
N LYS A 136 48.84 -2.37 25.70
CA LYS A 136 48.97 -0.91 25.71
C LYS A 136 49.34 -0.30 24.37
N THR A 137 49.92 -1.14 23.48
CA THR A 137 50.34 -0.73 22.13
C THR A 137 49.27 -0.95 21.06
N LEU A 138 48.10 -1.53 21.43
CA LEU A 138 47.04 -1.88 20.52
C LEU A 138 45.90 -0.86 20.57
N VAL A 139 45.39 -0.53 19.36
CA VAL A 139 44.16 0.26 19.22
C VAL A 139 43.02 -0.72 19.08
N GLY A 140 42.02 -0.64 20.01
CA GLY A 140 40.87 -1.53 20.00
C GLY A 140 39.89 -1.18 18.89
N SER A 141 39.48 -2.16 18.08
CA SER A 141 38.49 -2.03 17.00
C SER A 141 37.03 -2.31 17.46
N GLY A 142 36.84 -2.74 18.70
CA GLY A 142 35.48 -3.02 19.25
C GLY A 142 34.74 -1.79 19.73
N PRO A 143 33.42 -1.93 20.07
CA PRO A 143 32.58 -0.84 20.55
C PRO A 143 33.22 -0.09 21.72
N HIS A 144 33.19 1.25 21.64
CA HIS A 144 33.81 2.17 22.61
C HIS A 144 35.35 2.01 22.75
N GLY A 145 36.07 1.61 21.68
CA GLY A 145 37.51 1.48 21.71
C GLY A 145 38.04 0.25 22.47
N ARG A 146 37.21 -0.77 22.68
CA ARG A 146 37.57 -2.00 23.36
C ARG A 146 38.50 -2.88 22.50
N ILE A 147 39.62 -3.35 23.04
CA ILE A 147 40.50 -4.26 22.37
C ILE A 147 39.86 -5.64 22.29
N THR A 148 39.74 -6.17 21.05
CA THR A 148 39.17 -7.49 20.74
C THR A 148 40.27 -8.54 20.55
N ALA A 149 39.91 -9.82 20.48
CA ALA A 149 40.87 -10.90 20.22
C ALA A 149 41.52 -10.75 18.83
N GLU A 150 40.77 -10.27 17.85
CA GLU A 150 41.24 -10.05 16.47
C GLU A 150 42.34 -8.96 16.39
N ASP A 151 42.26 -7.94 17.26
CA ASP A 151 43.30 -6.90 17.31
C ASP A 151 44.61 -7.45 17.81
N VAL A 152 44.58 -8.41 18.72
CA VAL A 152 45.75 -9.11 19.23
C VAL A 152 46.35 -10.04 18.18
N GLU A 153 45.52 -10.78 17.43
CA GLU A 153 45.93 -11.66 16.34
C GLU A 153 46.57 -10.87 15.18
N LYS A 154 45.97 -9.75 14.80
CA LYS A 154 46.53 -8.86 13.77
C LYS A 154 47.91 -8.30 14.15
N ALA A 155 48.13 -8.00 15.40
CA ALA A 155 49.43 -7.49 15.87
C ALA A 155 50.57 -8.51 15.85
N THR A 156 50.24 -9.80 15.85
CA THR A 156 51.25 -10.88 15.80
C THR A 156 51.55 -11.41 14.40
N GLY A 157 50.89 -10.86 13.35
CA GLY A 157 51.12 -11.29 11.97
C GLY A 157 50.72 -12.72 11.66
N LYS A 158 50.10 -13.45 12.59
CA LYS A 158 49.57 -14.79 12.37
C LYS A 158 48.09 -14.69 12.01
N VAL A 159 47.79 -14.69 10.72
CA VAL A 159 46.49 -15.08 10.22
C VAL A 159 46.38 -16.59 10.45
N SER A 160 45.83 -16.98 11.59
CA SER A 160 45.55 -18.39 11.88
C SER A 160 44.27 -18.78 11.15
N THR A 161 44.42 -19.41 10.00
CA THR A 161 43.40 -20.29 9.45
C THR A 161 43.38 -21.58 10.28
N ALA A 162 42.78 -21.53 11.48
CA ALA A 162 42.42 -22.75 12.18
C ALA A 162 40.96 -23.08 11.76
N PRO A 163 40.67 -24.33 11.36
CA PRO A 163 39.30 -24.72 11.04
C PRO A 163 38.46 -24.58 12.31
N ALA A 164 37.41 -23.79 12.18
CA ALA A 164 36.36 -23.75 13.17
C ALA A 164 35.86 -25.19 13.42
N PRO A 165 35.53 -25.58 14.67
CA PRO A 165 34.84 -26.82 14.89
C PRO A 165 33.54 -26.79 14.04
N VAL A 166 33.40 -27.79 13.18
CA VAL A 166 32.21 -28.04 12.40
C VAL A 166 31.11 -28.32 13.42
N ILE A 167 30.45 -27.26 13.84
CA ILE A 167 29.06 -27.38 14.32
C ILE A 167 28.34 -27.71 13.04
N THR A 168 28.00 -28.96 12.84
CA THR A 168 27.06 -29.40 11.82
C THR A 168 25.87 -28.49 11.96
N PRO A 169 25.57 -27.58 11.00
CA PRO A 169 24.31 -26.82 11.09
C PRO A 169 23.22 -27.88 11.11
N PRO A 170 22.17 -27.74 11.93
CA PRO A 170 20.98 -28.56 11.74
C PRO A 170 20.65 -28.41 10.26
N GLN A 171 20.57 -29.55 9.57
CA GLN A 171 20.22 -29.58 8.15
C GLN A 171 19.07 -28.62 7.96
N PRO A 172 19.17 -27.68 7.03
CA PRO A 172 18.01 -26.86 6.71
C PRO A 172 16.94 -27.87 6.30
N VAL A 173 15.94 -28.02 7.16
CA VAL A 173 14.69 -28.63 6.74
C VAL A 173 14.32 -27.83 5.52
N SER A 174 14.51 -28.44 4.36
CA SER A 174 14.11 -27.88 3.09
C SER A 174 12.60 -27.68 3.16
N VAL A 175 12.23 -26.48 3.55
CA VAL A 175 10.86 -26.00 3.31
C VAL A 175 10.82 -25.76 1.81
N PRO A 176 10.07 -26.53 1.04
CA PRO A 176 9.84 -26.18 -0.35
C PRO A 176 8.80 -25.06 -0.37
N VAL A 177 9.22 -23.86 -0.04
CA VAL A 177 8.50 -22.67 -0.45
C VAL A 177 9.06 -22.29 -1.80
N ALA A 178 8.68 -23.01 -2.81
CA ALA A 178 8.61 -22.42 -4.14
C ALA A 178 7.46 -21.41 -4.09
N ALA A 179 7.76 -20.20 -3.65
CA ALA A 179 6.95 -19.07 -4.04
C ALA A 179 6.84 -19.10 -5.56
N PRO A 180 5.64 -19.06 -6.15
CA PRO A 180 5.53 -18.93 -7.59
C PRO A 180 6.28 -17.64 -7.95
N LYS A 181 7.39 -17.76 -8.68
CA LYS A 181 8.04 -16.60 -9.29
C LYS A 181 6.96 -15.93 -10.12
N ALA A 182 6.53 -14.75 -9.70
CA ALA A 182 5.71 -13.90 -10.55
C ALA A 182 6.44 -13.80 -11.89
N PRO A 183 5.75 -14.00 -13.03
CA PRO A 183 6.38 -13.87 -14.33
C PRO A 183 6.95 -12.46 -14.39
N ILE A 184 8.27 -12.36 -14.56
CA ILE A 184 8.95 -11.08 -14.84
C ILE A 184 8.29 -10.58 -16.11
N PRO A 185 7.67 -9.39 -16.11
CA PRO A 185 7.04 -8.88 -17.31
C PRO A 185 8.11 -8.83 -18.40
N THR A 186 7.90 -9.57 -19.46
CA THR A 186 8.67 -9.46 -20.70
C THR A 186 8.69 -7.97 -21.05
N SER A 187 9.88 -7.40 -21.24
CA SER A 187 10.09 -5.98 -21.49
C SER A 187 9.07 -5.47 -22.52
N ALA A 188 8.16 -4.61 -22.08
CA ALA A 188 7.20 -3.99 -22.97
C ALA A 188 7.95 -3.21 -24.07
N PRO A 189 7.52 -3.26 -25.31
CA PRO A 189 8.16 -2.52 -26.40
C PRO A 189 8.03 -1.02 -26.11
N VAL A 190 9.16 -0.39 -25.80
CA VAL A 190 9.22 1.05 -25.49
C VAL A 190 8.73 1.85 -26.69
N GLY A 191 7.79 2.80 -26.45
CA GLY A 191 7.27 3.69 -27.50
C GLY A 191 6.23 3.08 -28.44
N ARG A 192 5.70 1.88 -28.15
CA ARG A 192 4.61 1.26 -28.93
C ARG A 192 3.34 1.17 -28.10
N THR A 193 2.22 1.63 -28.65
CA THR A 193 0.89 1.36 -28.11
C THR A 193 0.47 -0.06 -28.49
N VAL A 194 0.17 -0.90 -27.49
CA VAL A 194 -0.33 -2.25 -27.68
C VAL A 194 -1.82 -2.26 -27.37
N PRO A 195 -2.69 -2.75 -28.29
CA PRO A 195 -4.12 -2.83 -28.02
C PRO A 195 -4.42 -3.75 -26.83
N LEU A 196 -5.39 -3.34 -25.99
CA LEU A 196 -5.86 -4.16 -24.89
C LEU A 196 -6.53 -5.45 -25.42
N THR A 197 -6.28 -6.56 -24.77
CA THR A 197 -7.02 -7.82 -24.98
C THR A 197 -8.47 -7.66 -24.50
N THR A 198 -9.35 -8.56 -24.91
CA THR A 198 -10.76 -8.56 -24.47
C THR A 198 -10.90 -8.60 -22.95
N LEU A 199 -10.07 -9.41 -22.27
CA LEU A 199 -10.04 -9.49 -20.81
C LEU A 199 -9.59 -8.16 -20.18
N GLN A 200 -8.54 -7.54 -20.70
CA GLN A 200 -8.04 -6.25 -20.21
C GLN A 200 -9.06 -5.12 -20.40
N LYS A 201 -9.81 -5.13 -21.54
CA LYS A 201 -10.91 -4.18 -21.76
C LYS A 201 -12.02 -4.37 -20.74
N ALA A 202 -12.40 -5.61 -20.44
CA ALA A 202 -13.41 -5.90 -19.42
C ALA A 202 -12.95 -5.45 -18.01
N VAL A 203 -11.67 -5.68 -17.67
CA VAL A 203 -11.10 -5.19 -16.41
C VAL A 203 -11.15 -3.67 -16.35
N ALA A 204 -10.70 -2.96 -17.40
CA ALA A 204 -10.73 -1.49 -17.43
C ALA A 204 -12.15 -0.95 -17.26
N GLN A 205 -13.14 -1.55 -17.93
CA GLN A 205 -14.55 -1.18 -17.80
C GLN A 205 -15.06 -1.41 -16.37
N ASN A 206 -14.78 -2.59 -15.78
CA ASN A 206 -15.18 -2.90 -14.41
C ASN A 206 -14.54 -1.94 -13.40
N MET A 207 -13.26 -1.57 -13.57
CA MET A 207 -12.59 -0.60 -12.69
C MET A 207 -13.21 0.79 -12.80
N SER A 208 -13.59 1.23 -14.00
CA SER A 208 -14.29 2.51 -14.19
C SER A 208 -15.66 2.53 -13.51
N VAL A 209 -16.40 1.42 -13.55
CA VAL A 209 -17.68 1.28 -12.83
C VAL A 209 -17.46 1.28 -11.32
N SER A 210 -16.44 0.57 -10.84
CA SER A 210 -16.10 0.50 -9.40
C SER A 210 -15.78 1.87 -8.80
N LEU A 211 -15.13 2.76 -9.56
CA LEU A 211 -14.77 4.11 -9.09
C LEU A 211 -15.99 5.03 -8.87
N GLN A 212 -17.16 4.68 -9.41
CA GLN A 212 -18.40 5.44 -9.17
C GLN A 212 -19.04 5.12 -7.83
N VAL A 213 -18.57 4.06 -7.15
CA VAL A 213 -19.10 3.66 -5.85
C VAL A 213 -18.41 4.48 -4.75
N PRO A 214 -19.17 5.19 -3.88
CA PRO A 214 -18.59 5.86 -2.72
C PRO A 214 -18.11 4.82 -1.71
N THR A 215 -16.82 4.54 -1.71
CA THR A 215 -16.23 3.53 -0.84
C THR A 215 -15.72 4.13 0.48
N PHE A 216 -15.82 3.33 1.54
CA PHE A 216 -15.25 3.59 2.85
C PHE A 216 -14.30 2.46 3.23
N GLN A 217 -13.23 2.78 3.97
CA GLN A 217 -12.16 1.82 4.27
C GLN A 217 -11.92 1.75 5.77
N VAL A 218 -11.79 0.53 6.28
CA VAL A 218 -11.45 0.25 7.68
C VAL A 218 -10.29 -0.73 7.74
N GLY A 219 -9.19 -0.31 8.38
CA GLY A 219 -8.04 -1.16 8.64
C GLY A 219 -8.10 -1.80 10.03
N TYR A 220 -7.62 -3.04 10.15
CA TYR A 220 -7.52 -3.76 11.42
C TYR A 220 -6.25 -4.62 11.47
N THR A 221 -5.64 -4.72 12.64
CA THR A 221 -4.46 -5.58 12.85
C THR A 221 -4.88 -6.85 13.58
N ILE A 222 -4.52 -8.01 13.05
CA ILE A 222 -4.90 -9.33 13.55
C ILE A 222 -3.64 -10.12 13.93
N THR A 223 -3.61 -10.70 15.12
CA THR A 223 -2.55 -11.62 15.54
C THR A 223 -2.76 -12.98 14.88
N THR A 224 -1.74 -13.48 14.16
CA THR A 224 -1.88 -14.67 13.32
C THR A 224 -1.26 -15.94 13.89
N ASP A 225 -0.57 -15.88 15.02
CA ASP A 225 0.09 -17.05 15.62
C ASP A 225 -0.86 -18.25 15.81
N PRO A 226 -2.13 -18.10 16.31
CA PRO A 226 -3.04 -19.22 16.44
C PRO A 226 -3.45 -19.82 15.08
N LEU A 227 -3.67 -18.97 14.07
CA LEU A 227 -3.99 -19.42 12.71
C LEU A 227 -2.83 -20.16 12.06
N ASP A 228 -1.60 -19.67 12.24
CA ASP A 228 -0.38 -20.32 11.77
C ASP A 228 -0.19 -21.69 12.42
N GLN A 229 -0.42 -21.81 13.74
CA GLN A 229 -0.36 -23.07 14.46
C GLN A 229 -1.40 -24.07 13.93
N LEU A 230 -2.64 -23.64 13.75
CA LEU A 230 -3.69 -24.49 13.17
C LEU A 230 -3.31 -24.94 11.75
N TYR A 231 -2.80 -24.02 10.92
CA TYR A 231 -2.34 -24.35 9.57
C TYR A 231 -1.24 -25.42 9.58
N GLN A 232 -0.24 -25.31 10.47
CA GLN A 232 0.83 -26.32 10.57
C GLN A 232 0.28 -27.72 10.91
N GLN A 233 -0.74 -27.80 11.77
CA GLN A 233 -1.39 -29.06 12.12
C GLN A 233 -2.18 -29.68 10.95
N LEU A 234 -2.76 -28.85 10.08
CA LEU A 234 -3.67 -29.28 9.02
C LEU A 234 -3.00 -29.36 7.63
N LYS A 235 -1.84 -28.76 7.46
CA LYS A 235 -1.13 -28.71 6.17
C LYS A 235 -0.87 -30.08 5.58
N SER A 236 -0.46 -31.07 6.40
CA SER A 236 -0.22 -32.45 5.96
C SER A 236 -1.50 -33.16 5.48
N LYS A 237 -2.67 -32.70 5.94
CA LYS A 237 -3.98 -33.19 5.51
C LYS A 237 -4.52 -32.48 4.27
N GLY A 238 -3.71 -31.62 3.64
CA GLY A 238 -4.04 -30.94 2.38
C GLY A 238 -4.75 -29.60 2.52
N VAL A 239 -4.93 -29.09 3.73
CA VAL A 239 -5.53 -27.77 3.97
C VAL A 239 -4.58 -26.65 3.53
N THR A 240 -5.14 -25.57 2.96
CA THR A 240 -4.39 -24.40 2.50
C THR A 240 -4.68 -23.20 3.40
N MET A 241 -3.72 -22.28 3.55
CA MET A 241 -3.91 -21.05 4.31
C MET A 241 -5.04 -20.19 3.71
N THR A 242 -5.14 -20.13 2.38
CA THR A 242 -6.21 -19.39 1.70
C THR A 242 -7.59 -19.94 2.05
N ALA A 243 -7.74 -21.27 2.11
CA ALA A 243 -9.01 -21.87 2.50
C ALA A 243 -9.36 -21.59 3.97
N LEU A 244 -8.37 -21.57 4.87
CA LEU A 244 -8.59 -21.18 6.27
C LEU A 244 -9.05 -19.72 6.38
N LEU A 245 -8.41 -18.79 5.67
CA LEU A 245 -8.83 -17.39 5.63
C LEU A 245 -10.23 -17.24 5.02
N ALA A 246 -10.51 -17.92 3.91
CA ALA A 246 -11.82 -17.89 3.27
C ALA A 246 -12.92 -18.46 4.19
N LYS A 247 -12.64 -19.53 4.93
CA LYS A 247 -13.55 -20.11 5.93
C LYS A 247 -13.80 -19.13 7.08
N ALA A 248 -12.74 -18.50 7.61
CA ALA A 248 -12.87 -17.50 8.67
C ALA A 248 -13.74 -16.32 8.24
N VAL A 249 -13.49 -15.78 7.05
CA VAL A 249 -14.30 -14.70 6.46
C VAL A 249 -15.74 -15.15 6.25
N ALA A 250 -15.98 -16.33 5.67
CA ALA A 250 -17.32 -16.85 5.41
C ALA A 250 -18.13 -17.07 6.70
N ASN A 251 -17.51 -17.61 7.75
CA ASN A 251 -18.14 -17.80 9.04
C ASN A 251 -18.47 -16.47 9.73
N THR A 252 -17.62 -15.47 9.55
CA THR A 252 -17.86 -14.12 10.09
C THR A 252 -18.96 -13.42 9.30
N LEU A 253 -18.98 -13.51 7.95
CA LEU A 253 -20.05 -12.96 7.12
C LEU A 253 -21.44 -13.52 7.48
N ALA A 254 -21.52 -14.78 7.92
CA ALA A 254 -22.78 -15.36 8.37
C ALA A 254 -23.39 -14.65 9.60
N LYS A 255 -22.56 -14.00 10.41
CA LYS A 255 -22.96 -13.17 11.56
C LYS A 255 -23.22 -11.71 11.15
N HIS A 256 -22.67 -11.27 10.03
CA HIS A 256 -22.74 -9.90 9.52
C HIS A 256 -23.35 -9.83 8.11
N PRO A 257 -24.65 -10.16 7.94
CA PRO A 257 -25.28 -10.25 6.62
C PRO A 257 -25.25 -8.95 5.82
N ILE A 258 -25.20 -7.80 6.49
CA ILE A 258 -25.09 -6.49 5.83
C ILE A 258 -23.74 -6.34 5.09
N VAL A 259 -22.65 -6.95 5.57
CA VAL A 259 -21.33 -6.91 4.93
C VAL A 259 -21.28 -7.83 3.70
N ASN A 260 -22.19 -8.82 3.61
CA ASN A 260 -22.41 -9.66 2.42
C ASN A 260 -23.54 -9.12 1.52
N ALA A 261 -24.08 -7.93 1.75
CA ALA A 261 -25.11 -7.31 0.93
C ALA A 261 -24.50 -6.39 -0.13
N SER A 262 -25.26 -6.06 -1.16
CA SER A 262 -24.86 -5.11 -2.21
C SER A 262 -25.92 -4.06 -2.45
N TYR A 263 -25.52 -2.93 -3.03
CA TYR A 263 -26.42 -1.88 -3.48
C TYR A 263 -27.10 -2.27 -4.79
N SER A 264 -28.39 -1.95 -4.90
CA SER A 264 -29.13 -1.92 -6.16
C SER A 264 -30.05 -0.68 -6.17
N ASP A 265 -30.50 -0.25 -7.33
CA ASP A 265 -31.43 0.88 -7.44
C ASP A 265 -32.78 0.62 -6.74
N ALA A 266 -33.14 -0.66 -6.55
CA ALA A 266 -34.33 -1.06 -5.77
C ALA A 266 -34.11 -1.09 -4.26
N GLY A 267 -32.86 -0.94 -3.78
CA GLY A 267 -32.50 -0.97 -2.37
C GLY A 267 -31.34 -1.91 -2.04
N ILE A 268 -31.22 -2.29 -0.78
CA ILE A 268 -30.15 -3.20 -0.31
C ILE A 268 -30.51 -4.64 -0.66
N GLN A 269 -29.64 -5.29 -1.42
CA GLN A 269 -29.79 -6.69 -1.80
C GLN A 269 -28.99 -7.60 -0.85
N TYR A 270 -29.67 -8.32 0.03
CA TYR A 270 -29.07 -9.35 0.85
C TYR A 270 -28.91 -10.65 0.07
N HIS A 271 -27.68 -11.16 -0.01
CA HIS A 271 -27.40 -12.41 -0.72
C HIS A 271 -27.71 -13.61 0.17
N GLY A 272 -28.44 -14.60 -0.36
CA GLY A 272 -28.81 -15.82 0.37
C GLY A 272 -27.67 -16.82 0.55
N ALA A 273 -26.58 -16.70 -0.23
CA ALA A 273 -25.39 -17.52 -0.13
C ALA A 273 -24.16 -16.63 0.21
N ILE A 274 -23.17 -17.24 0.84
CA ILE A 274 -21.87 -16.60 1.12
C ILE A 274 -20.84 -17.20 0.16
N ASN A 275 -20.67 -16.51 -0.97
CA ASN A 275 -19.79 -16.90 -2.04
C ASN A 275 -18.50 -16.07 -1.98
N VAL A 276 -17.43 -16.66 -1.48
CA VAL A 276 -16.17 -15.95 -1.30
C VAL A 276 -15.31 -16.08 -2.56
N ALA A 277 -15.16 -14.97 -3.29
CA ALA A 277 -14.21 -14.84 -4.38
C ALA A 277 -12.80 -14.59 -3.83
N VAL A 278 -11.79 -15.20 -4.42
CA VAL A 278 -10.40 -14.98 -4.01
C VAL A 278 -9.56 -14.58 -5.22
N ALA A 279 -8.89 -13.44 -5.12
CA ALA A 279 -8.06 -12.89 -6.20
C ALA A 279 -6.84 -13.77 -6.49
N VAL A 280 -6.67 -14.20 -7.75
CA VAL A 280 -5.54 -15.02 -8.24
C VAL A 280 -4.86 -14.31 -9.39
N ALA A 281 -3.55 -14.06 -9.26
CA ALA A 281 -2.74 -13.54 -10.34
C ALA A 281 -2.53 -14.58 -11.44
N MET A 282 -2.69 -14.16 -12.70
CA MET A 282 -2.54 -15.02 -13.86
C MET A 282 -1.11 -14.99 -14.41
N PRO A 283 -0.58 -16.10 -14.96
CA PRO A 283 0.79 -16.17 -15.48
C PRO A 283 1.09 -15.20 -16.63
N ASP A 284 0.08 -14.88 -17.44
CA ASP A 284 0.15 -13.96 -18.58
C ASP A 284 -0.20 -12.51 -18.22
N GLY A 285 -0.26 -12.21 -16.94
CA GLY A 285 -0.72 -10.93 -16.41
C GLY A 285 -2.22 -10.86 -16.24
N GLY A 286 -2.67 -9.94 -15.37
CA GLY A 286 -4.07 -9.81 -15.03
C GLY A 286 -4.45 -10.63 -13.78
N LEU A 287 -5.74 -10.59 -13.47
CA LEU A 287 -6.33 -11.14 -12.27
C LEU A 287 -7.62 -11.88 -12.62
N ILE A 288 -7.86 -13.00 -11.97
CA ILE A 288 -9.16 -13.70 -11.97
C ILE A 288 -9.57 -13.97 -10.52
N THR A 289 -10.86 -14.05 -10.27
CA THR A 289 -11.42 -14.22 -8.91
C THR A 289 -12.26 -15.48 -8.80
N PRO A 290 -11.64 -16.69 -8.74
CA PRO A 290 -12.38 -17.93 -8.52
C PRO A 290 -13.22 -17.85 -7.24
N VAL A 291 -14.41 -18.46 -7.28
CA VAL A 291 -15.43 -18.33 -6.23
C VAL A 291 -15.62 -19.64 -5.48
N LEU A 292 -15.40 -19.59 -4.19
CA LEU A 292 -15.78 -20.64 -3.24
C LEU A 292 -17.25 -20.45 -2.85
N ARG A 293 -18.14 -21.24 -3.45
CA ARG A 293 -19.59 -21.13 -3.23
C ARG A 293 -19.97 -21.67 -1.86
N SER A 294 -20.91 -21.00 -1.19
CA SER A 294 -21.43 -21.36 0.15
C SER A 294 -20.31 -21.74 1.12
N ALA A 295 -19.24 -20.93 1.16
CA ALA A 295 -18.00 -21.25 1.86
C ALA A 295 -18.18 -21.46 3.37
N ASN A 296 -19.20 -20.84 3.96
CA ASN A 296 -19.59 -21.04 5.36
C ASN A 296 -20.14 -22.44 5.65
N GLN A 297 -20.74 -23.11 4.66
CA GLN A 297 -21.38 -24.44 4.82
C GLN A 297 -20.41 -25.60 4.52
N MET A 298 -19.30 -25.36 3.81
CA MET A 298 -18.32 -26.38 3.47
C MET A 298 -17.38 -26.65 4.65
N ASP A 299 -17.03 -27.92 4.87
CA ASP A 299 -15.91 -28.26 5.78
C ASP A 299 -14.58 -27.81 5.19
N ILE A 300 -13.58 -27.61 6.05
CA ILE A 300 -12.29 -27.03 5.65
C ILE A 300 -11.51 -27.90 4.63
N TYR A 301 -11.68 -29.23 4.67
CA TYR A 301 -10.98 -30.12 3.74
C TYR A 301 -11.60 -30.06 2.35
N SER A 302 -12.94 -30.05 2.26
CA SER A 302 -13.68 -29.85 1.02
C SER A 302 -13.41 -28.49 0.42
N LEU A 303 -13.43 -27.43 1.25
CA LEU A 303 -13.10 -26.06 0.83
C LEU A 303 -11.68 -25.98 0.26
N SER A 304 -10.71 -26.64 0.90
CA SER A 304 -9.32 -26.67 0.42
C SER A 304 -9.13 -27.43 -0.88
N ARG A 305 -9.88 -28.53 -1.07
CA ARG A 305 -9.88 -29.28 -2.35
C ARG A 305 -10.48 -28.44 -3.48
N SER A 306 -11.65 -27.85 -3.22
CA SER A 306 -12.30 -26.96 -4.19
C SER A 306 -11.42 -25.77 -4.55
N TRP A 307 -10.74 -25.17 -3.57
CA TRP A 307 -9.81 -24.09 -3.82
C TRP A 307 -8.66 -24.49 -4.75
N LYS A 308 -8.03 -25.63 -4.51
CA LYS A 308 -6.93 -26.13 -5.36
C LYS A 308 -7.40 -26.38 -6.80
N ASP A 309 -8.53 -27.05 -6.97
CA ASP A 309 -9.12 -27.31 -8.28
C ASP A 309 -9.42 -26.01 -9.03
N LEU A 310 -10.06 -25.05 -8.36
CA LEU A 310 -10.36 -23.74 -8.93
C LEU A 310 -9.09 -22.99 -9.38
N VAL A 311 -8.02 -23.00 -8.56
CA VAL A 311 -6.75 -22.34 -8.91
C VAL A 311 -6.09 -23.01 -10.12
N ASP A 312 -6.08 -24.33 -10.18
CA ASP A 312 -5.46 -25.07 -11.28
C ASP A 312 -6.22 -24.82 -12.60
N ARG A 313 -7.58 -24.84 -12.56
CA ARG A 313 -8.41 -24.49 -13.70
C ARG A 313 -8.37 -23.00 -14.06
N ALA A 314 -8.22 -22.11 -13.09
CA ALA A 314 -8.00 -20.69 -13.34
C ALA A 314 -6.74 -20.46 -14.17
N ARG A 315 -5.61 -21.05 -13.75
CA ARG A 315 -4.32 -20.93 -14.43
C ARG A 315 -4.33 -21.51 -15.84
N SER A 316 -5.10 -22.57 -16.08
CA SER A 316 -5.30 -23.17 -17.39
C SER A 316 -6.45 -22.54 -18.20
N LYS A 317 -7.09 -21.46 -17.69
CA LYS A 317 -8.20 -20.72 -18.32
C LYS A 317 -9.44 -21.59 -18.58
N GLN A 318 -9.72 -22.54 -17.69
CA GLN A 318 -10.81 -23.52 -17.80
C GLN A 318 -11.96 -23.27 -16.82
N LEU A 319 -11.99 -22.11 -16.15
CA LEU A 319 -13.11 -21.74 -15.29
C LEU A 319 -14.36 -21.42 -16.11
N GLN A 320 -15.50 -21.88 -15.62
CA GLN A 320 -16.80 -21.51 -16.16
C GLN A 320 -17.17 -20.09 -15.66
N PRO A 321 -17.96 -19.32 -16.43
CA PRO A 321 -18.35 -17.95 -16.06
C PRO A 321 -18.92 -17.83 -14.63
N GLU A 322 -19.74 -18.78 -14.22
CA GLU A 322 -20.33 -18.80 -12.88
C GLU A 322 -19.31 -19.00 -11.75
N GLU A 323 -18.12 -19.58 -12.06
CA GLU A 323 -17.07 -19.82 -11.08
C GLU A 323 -16.21 -18.60 -10.78
N TYR A 324 -16.39 -17.49 -11.51
CA TYR A 324 -15.71 -16.24 -11.24
C TYR A 324 -16.63 -15.00 -11.18
N ASN A 325 -17.93 -15.12 -11.56
CA ASN A 325 -18.89 -14.02 -11.52
C ASN A 325 -19.90 -14.12 -10.38
N SER A 326 -19.98 -15.27 -9.66
CA SER A 326 -21.00 -15.49 -8.62
C SER A 326 -20.54 -15.06 -7.21
N GLY A 327 -19.42 -14.37 -7.09
CA GLY A 327 -18.89 -13.93 -5.81
C GLY A 327 -19.76 -12.84 -5.17
N THR A 328 -20.05 -12.98 -3.87
CA THR A 328 -20.77 -11.96 -3.09
C THR A 328 -19.84 -11.11 -2.23
N PHE A 329 -18.65 -11.62 -1.96
CA PHE A 329 -17.58 -10.98 -1.21
C PHE A 329 -16.23 -11.40 -1.78
N THR A 330 -15.25 -10.50 -1.80
CA THR A 330 -13.91 -10.80 -2.36
C THR A 330 -12.82 -10.71 -1.30
N ILE A 331 -11.86 -11.63 -1.37
CA ILE A 331 -10.58 -11.57 -0.64
C ILE A 331 -9.46 -11.32 -1.65
N SER A 332 -8.68 -10.27 -1.44
CA SER A 332 -7.44 -9.99 -2.16
C SER A 332 -6.27 -10.16 -1.22
N ASN A 333 -5.36 -11.09 -1.49
CA ASN A 333 -4.23 -11.39 -0.61
C ASN A 333 -2.89 -11.15 -1.32
N LEU A 334 -2.17 -10.12 -0.90
CA LEU A 334 -0.82 -9.78 -1.35
C LEU A 334 0.26 -10.11 -0.31
N GLY A 335 -0.11 -10.78 0.78
CA GLY A 335 0.82 -11.17 1.84
C GLY A 335 1.97 -12.05 1.35
N MET A 336 1.74 -12.90 0.34
CA MET A 336 2.79 -13.74 -0.26
C MET A 336 3.86 -12.92 -1.00
N PHE A 337 3.58 -11.68 -1.37
CA PHE A 337 4.52 -10.74 -1.98
C PHE A 337 5.22 -9.85 -0.96
N GLY A 338 4.96 -10.05 0.34
CA GLY A 338 5.53 -9.23 1.41
C GLY A 338 4.91 -7.85 1.57
N VAL A 339 3.75 -7.61 0.96
CA VAL A 339 3.03 -6.33 1.09
C VAL A 339 2.40 -6.24 2.47
N ASP A 340 2.80 -5.24 3.25
CA ASP A 340 2.32 -5.04 4.63
C ASP A 340 0.82 -4.72 4.67
N ARG A 341 0.39 -3.76 3.85
CA ARG A 341 -1.01 -3.34 3.74
C ARG A 341 -1.27 -2.69 2.38
N PHE A 342 -2.49 -2.78 1.91
CA PHE A 342 -2.93 -2.13 0.68
C PHE A 342 -4.44 -1.91 0.70
N THR A 343 -4.92 -1.12 -0.23
CA THR A 343 -6.35 -0.90 -0.46
C THR A 343 -6.76 -1.61 -1.74
N ALA A 344 -7.78 -2.45 -1.66
CA ALA A 344 -8.34 -3.13 -2.83
C ALA A 344 -9.51 -2.33 -3.40
N ILE A 345 -9.65 -2.35 -4.73
CA ILE A 345 -10.79 -1.74 -5.43
C ILE A 345 -11.98 -2.69 -5.32
N LEU A 346 -13.12 -2.17 -4.91
CA LEU A 346 -14.36 -2.94 -4.75
C LEU A 346 -14.85 -3.46 -6.11
N PRO A 347 -15.06 -4.77 -6.28
CA PRO A 347 -15.63 -5.31 -7.51
C PRO A 347 -17.08 -4.84 -7.71
N PRO A 348 -17.54 -4.68 -8.98
CA PRO A 348 -18.94 -4.37 -9.25
C PRO A 348 -19.89 -5.40 -8.63
N ASN A 349 -21.05 -4.94 -8.19
CA ASN A 349 -22.14 -5.76 -7.60
C ASN A 349 -21.78 -6.48 -6.29
N GLN A 350 -20.71 -6.10 -5.62
CA GLN A 350 -20.35 -6.58 -4.28
C GLN A 350 -20.38 -5.42 -3.28
N GLY A 351 -20.72 -5.73 -2.04
CA GLY A 351 -20.74 -4.72 -0.97
C GLY A 351 -19.38 -4.46 -0.35
N ALA A 352 -18.49 -5.47 -0.34
CA ALA A 352 -17.19 -5.32 0.30
C ALA A 352 -16.10 -6.22 -0.30
N ILE A 353 -14.84 -5.81 -0.12
CA ILE A 353 -13.62 -6.55 -0.42
C ILE A 353 -12.63 -6.43 0.72
N LEU A 354 -12.02 -7.56 1.11
CA LEU A 354 -10.99 -7.63 2.16
C LEU A 354 -9.60 -7.75 1.52
N ALA A 355 -8.77 -6.74 1.72
CA ALA A 355 -7.34 -6.78 1.42
C ALA A 355 -6.59 -7.39 2.60
N VAL A 356 -5.74 -8.40 2.34
CA VAL A 356 -4.97 -9.11 3.36
C VAL A 356 -3.49 -8.90 3.10
N GLY A 357 -2.81 -8.28 4.07
CA GLY A 357 -1.37 -8.05 4.04
C GLY A 357 -0.56 -9.25 4.53
N ALA A 358 0.76 -9.10 4.50
CA ALA A 358 1.69 -10.09 4.99
C ALA A 358 1.68 -10.18 6.52
N SER A 359 1.84 -11.40 7.03
CA SER A 359 2.04 -11.62 8.46
C SER A 359 3.53 -11.48 8.80
N HIS A 360 3.85 -10.53 9.66
CA HIS A 360 5.22 -10.24 10.09
C HIS A 360 5.36 -10.30 11.62
N PRO A 361 6.53 -10.73 12.14
CA PRO A 361 6.84 -10.59 13.57
C PRO A 361 6.83 -9.11 13.98
N GLN A 362 6.05 -8.78 15.01
CA GLN A 362 5.93 -7.45 15.59
C GLN A 362 6.22 -7.51 17.09
N ILE A 363 6.88 -6.47 17.61
CA ILE A 363 7.05 -6.33 19.06
C ILE A 363 5.76 -5.78 19.61
N VAL A 364 5.12 -6.53 20.50
CA VAL A 364 3.87 -6.14 21.15
C VAL A 364 4.06 -6.09 22.66
N VAL A 365 3.29 -5.23 23.31
CA VAL A 365 3.19 -5.21 24.77
C VAL A 365 1.99 -6.06 25.18
N ASN A 366 2.21 -7.08 26.01
CA ASN A 366 1.15 -7.91 26.52
C ASN A 366 0.35 -7.20 27.66
N LYS A 367 -0.71 -7.84 28.15
CA LYS A 367 -1.56 -7.25 29.20
C LYS A 367 -0.82 -6.99 30.53
N ASP A 368 0.30 -7.67 30.74
CA ASP A 368 1.15 -7.54 31.94
C ASP A 368 2.24 -6.48 31.76
N GLY A 369 2.24 -5.73 30.63
CA GLY A 369 3.24 -4.71 30.33
C GLY A 369 4.58 -5.25 29.83
N LEU A 370 4.70 -6.54 29.57
CA LEU A 370 5.92 -7.18 29.08
C LEU A 370 5.97 -7.15 27.54
N PHE A 371 7.18 -6.97 27.00
CA PHE A 371 7.41 -7.05 25.56
C PHE A 371 7.42 -8.51 25.11
N GLY A 372 6.71 -8.80 24.04
CA GLY A 372 6.71 -10.08 23.36
C GLY A 372 6.81 -9.90 21.85
N VAL A 373 7.07 -10.99 21.14
CA VAL A 373 7.02 -11.02 19.68
C VAL A 373 5.81 -11.83 19.27
N GLN A 374 4.92 -11.24 18.49
CA GLN A 374 3.76 -11.90 17.88
C GLN A 374 3.74 -11.63 16.39
N LYS A 375 3.24 -12.58 15.62
CA LYS A 375 3.01 -12.36 14.21
C LYS A 375 1.68 -11.63 14.03
N GLN A 376 1.73 -10.53 13.28
CA GLN A 376 0.56 -9.72 12.98
C GLN A 376 0.42 -9.50 11.47
N MET A 377 -0.80 -9.50 10.99
CA MET A 377 -1.17 -9.07 9.65
C MET A 377 -2.11 -7.88 9.71
N THR A 378 -1.98 -6.95 8.77
CA THR A 378 -2.95 -5.89 8.58
C THR A 378 -3.96 -6.32 7.52
N VAL A 379 -5.23 -6.21 7.84
CA VAL A 379 -6.33 -6.37 6.90
C VAL A 379 -7.02 -5.03 6.67
N ASN A 380 -7.51 -4.79 5.46
CA ASN A 380 -8.23 -3.58 5.11
C ASN A 380 -9.52 -3.93 4.37
N LEU A 381 -10.66 -3.56 4.93
CA LEU A 381 -11.98 -3.75 4.32
C LEU A 381 -12.35 -2.47 3.56
N THR A 382 -12.54 -2.60 2.24
CA THR A 382 -13.16 -1.56 1.42
C THR A 382 -14.62 -1.93 1.19
N SER A 383 -15.54 -1.04 1.54
CA SER A 383 -16.99 -1.29 1.48
C SER A 383 -17.74 -0.17 0.78
N ASP A 384 -18.86 -0.51 0.15
CA ASP A 384 -19.83 0.44 -0.41
C ASP A 384 -20.55 1.19 0.72
N HIS A 385 -20.22 2.46 0.91
CA HIS A 385 -20.76 3.25 2.02
C HIS A 385 -22.25 3.62 1.87
N ARG A 386 -22.87 3.30 0.75
CA ARG A 386 -24.33 3.40 0.58
C ARG A 386 -25.08 2.29 1.33
N VAL A 387 -24.39 1.17 1.63
CA VAL A 387 -24.98 -0.03 2.25
C VAL A 387 -24.32 -0.34 3.59
N ILE A 388 -22.99 -0.31 3.65
CA ILE A 388 -22.20 -0.74 4.81
C ILE A 388 -21.59 0.47 5.49
N TYR A 389 -21.96 0.69 6.75
CA TYR A 389 -21.45 1.82 7.52
C TYR A 389 -20.20 1.45 8.31
N GLY A 390 -19.52 2.48 8.86
CA GLY A 390 -18.26 2.31 9.57
C GLY A 390 -18.35 1.35 10.77
N ALA A 391 -19.47 1.38 11.50
CA ALA A 391 -19.71 0.49 12.64
C ALA A 391 -19.86 -0.98 12.19
N ASP A 392 -20.57 -1.24 11.08
CA ASP A 392 -20.76 -2.59 10.53
C ASP A 392 -19.42 -3.18 10.07
N ALA A 393 -18.64 -2.37 9.35
CA ALA A 393 -17.30 -2.74 8.89
C ALA A 393 -16.34 -3.04 10.05
N ALA A 394 -16.34 -2.18 11.07
CA ALA A 394 -15.49 -2.34 12.26
C ALA A 394 -15.88 -3.57 13.08
N SER A 395 -17.18 -3.80 13.29
CA SER A 395 -17.70 -4.96 14.02
C SER A 395 -17.38 -6.27 13.30
N PHE A 396 -17.51 -6.31 11.97
CA PHE A 396 -17.11 -7.46 11.16
C PHE A 396 -15.61 -7.77 11.33
N LEU A 397 -14.73 -6.76 11.25
CA LEU A 397 -13.29 -6.96 11.41
C LEU A 397 -12.91 -7.38 12.84
N GLN A 398 -13.60 -6.85 13.85
CA GLN A 398 -13.41 -7.24 15.24
C GLN A 398 -13.76 -8.72 15.47
N ASP A 399 -14.90 -9.17 14.94
CA ASP A 399 -15.32 -10.57 15.04
C ASP A 399 -14.40 -11.50 14.22
N LEU A 400 -13.92 -11.07 13.04
CA LEU A 400 -12.94 -11.81 12.26
C LEU A 400 -11.62 -11.95 13.04
N ALA A 401 -11.14 -10.88 13.66
CA ALA A 401 -9.95 -10.91 14.50
C ALA A 401 -10.13 -11.86 15.67
N LYS A 402 -11.24 -11.76 16.40
CA LYS A 402 -11.57 -12.65 17.53
C LYS A 402 -11.59 -14.11 17.10
N LEU A 403 -12.20 -14.42 15.95
CA LEU A 403 -12.24 -15.77 15.40
C LEU A 403 -10.84 -16.33 15.11
N ILE A 404 -9.97 -15.53 14.51
CA ILE A 404 -8.60 -15.92 14.16
C ILE A 404 -7.70 -16.01 15.40
N GLU A 405 -7.84 -15.11 16.35
CA GLU A 405 -6.97 -14.99 17.52
C GLU A 405 -7.33 -15.96 18.65
N THR A 406 -8.63 -16.20 18.85
CA THR A 406 -9.11 -16.93 20.05
C THR A 406 -9.98 -18.14 19.75
N GLU A 407 -10.68 -18.17 18.61
CA GLU A 407 -11.68 -19.21 18.30
C GLU A 407 -11.29 -20.03 17.05
N VAL A 408 -10.01 -20.02 16.68
CA VAL A 408 -9.50 -20.56 15.41
C VAL A 408 -9.83 -22.04 15.20
N GLN A 409 -9.97 -22.84 16.27
CA GLN A 409 -10.33 -24.26 16.20
C GLN A 409 -11.74 -24.48 15.63
N SER A 410 -12.64 -23.51 15.76
CA SER A 410 -14.00 -23.60 15.19
C SER A 410 -14.02 -23.65 13.65
N LEU A 411 -12.90 -23.29 12.99
CA LEU A 411 -12.76 -23.41 11.55
C LEU A 411 -12.71 -24.86 11.05
N THR A 412 -12.53 -25.82 11.93
CA THR A 412 -12.43 -27.25 11.62
C THR A 412 -13.70 -28.03 11.92
N MET A 413 -14.72 -27.37 12.47
CA MET A 413 -16.02 -27.95 12.82
C MET A 413 -17.01 -27.91 11.67
#